data_b74860040d464f6ff4dfaf2cad83556c
#
_entry.id   b74860040d464f6ff4dfaf2cad83556c
#
_cell.length_a   1.000
_cell.length_b   1.000
_cell.length_c   1.000
_cell.angle_alpha   90.00
_cell.angle_beta   90.00
_cell.angle_gamma   90.00
#
_symmetry.space_group_name_H-M   'P 1'
#
loop_
_entity.id
_entity.type
_entity.pdbx_description
1 polymer ?
#
loop_
_entity_poly.entity_id
_entity_poly.type
_entity_poly.pdbx_seq_one_letter_code
_entity_poly.pdbx_strand_id
1 'polypeptide(L)'
;MRSSKPILLVEDDSVDAMTVERALKDIKVTNPLIHRINGNDAMEYLKGQGNDKPCVILLDLNMPNMNGIEFLKVVKADDALKKIPVVVLTASKEVNDKINSFALSVAGYMPKQGDYKRFVETIKMIDLYWTLSELPDGE
;
A
#
# COMPACT_ATOMS: atom_id res chain seq x y z
N MET A 1 -13.37 3.11 2.98
CA MET A 1 -13.18 1.66 3.15
C MET A 1 -14.10 1.14 4.23
N ARG A 2 -14.66 -0.02 3.99
CA ARG A 2 -15.59 -0.60 4.96
C ARG A 2 -14.89 -1.17 6.20
N SER A 3 -13.72 -1.76 6.02
CA SER A 3 -12.96 -2.30 7.12
C SER A 3 -12.51 -1.19 8.05
N SER A 4 -12.43 -1.47 9.33
CA SER A 4 -11.87 -0.54 10.31
C SER A 4 -10.37 -0.76 10.50
N LYS A 5 -9.80 -1.72 9.78
CA LYS A 5 -8.38 -2.03 9.92
C LYS A 5 -7.50 -0.92 9.37
N PRO A 6 -6.26 -0.83 9.85
CA PRO A 6 -5.38 0.26 9.40
C PRO A 6 -4.93 0.09 7.95
N ILE A 7 -4.47 1.19 7.38
CA ILE A 7 -3.79 1.23 6.09
C ILE A 7 -2.30 1.34 6.39
N LEU A 8 -1.50 0.45 5.83
CA LEU A 8 -0.05 0.53 5.99
C LEU A 8 0.54 1.25 4.80
N LEU A 9 1.24 2.34 5.06
CA LEU A 9 1.94 3.11 4.03
C LEU A 9 3.45 2.93 4.23
N VAL A 10 4.12 2.39 3.22
CA VAL A 10 5.57 2.21 3.22
C VAL A 10 6.17 3.24 2.28
N GLU A 11 6.72 4.29 2.85
CA GLU A 11 7.18 5.47 2.10
C GLU A 11 8.28 6.18 2.88
N ASP A 12 9.45 6.34 2.27
CA ASP A 12 10.58 7.00 2.92
C ASP A 12 10.55 8.52 2.80
N ASP A 13 9.80 9.06 1.85
CA ASP A 13 9.71 10.50 1.64
C ASP A 13 8.54 11.06 2.45
N SER A 14 8.85 11.94 3.40
CA SER A 14 7.82 12.50 4.29
C SER A 14 6.80 13.37 3.55
N VAL A 15 7.22 14.04 2.49
CA VAL A 15 6.31 14.87 1.70
C VAL A 15 5.31 14.00 0.95
N ASP A 16 5.80 12.92 0.34
CA ASP A 16 4.92 11.97 -0.34
C ASP A 16 3.96 11.31 0.65
N ALA A 17 4.45 10.96 1.83
CA ALA A 17 3.59 10.38 2.87
C ALA A 17 2.48 11.35 3.29
N MET A 18 2.82 12.63 3.45
CA MET A 18 1.82 13.65 3.78
C MET A 18 0.79 13.81 2.68
N THR A 19 1.21 13.71 1.43
CA THR A 19 0.30 13.80 0.29
C THR A 19 -0.71 12.65 0.31
N VAL A 20 -0.25 11.45 0.58
CA VAL A 20 -1.14 10.29 0.70
C VAL A 20 -2.13 10.48 1.85
N GLU A 21 -1.63 10.90 3.00
CA GLU A 21 -2.48 11.14 4.16
C GLU A 21 -3.55 12.18 3.87
N ARG A 22 -3.15 13.29 3.23
CA ARG A 22 -4.09 14.34 2.86
C ARG A 22 -5.15 13.84 1.89
N ALA A 23 -4.74 13.04 0.90
CA ALA A 23 -5.69 12.51 -0.07
C ALA A 23 -6.71 11.60 0.57
N LEU A 24 -6.28 10.76 1.51
CA LEU A 24 -7.18 9.88 2.23
C LEU A 24 -8.18 10.66 3.06
N LYS A 25 -7.74 11.74 3.70
CA LYS A 25 -8.65 12.61 4.45
C LYS A 25 -9.65 13.31 3.54
N ASP A 26 -9.20 13.75 2.38
CA ASP A 26 -10.07 14.45 1.43
C ASP A 26 -11.20 13.56 0.92
N ILE A 27 -10.99 12.27 0.83
CA ILE A 27 -12.04 11.34 0.43
C ILE A 27 -12.73 10.69 1.64
N LYS A 28 -12.46 11.21 2.83
CA LYS A 28 -13.14 10.84 4.08
C LYS A 28 -12.89 9.39 4.51
N VAL A 29 -11.70 8.87 4.20
CA VAL A 29 -11.27 7.59 4.73
C VAL A 29 -10.84 7.79 6.18
N THR A 30 -11.43 7.04 7.09
CA THR A 30 -11.19 7.18 8.52
C THR A 30 -10.31 6.08 9.11
N ASN A 31 -9.88 5.14 8.30
CA ASN A 31 -8.99 4.07 8.76
C ASN A 31 -7.69 4.67 9.30
N PRO A 32 -7.16 4.13 10.40
CA PRO A 32 -5.85 4.62 10.87
C PRO A 32 -4.78 4.41 9.80
N LEU A 33 -3.91 5.38 9.65
CA LEU A 33 -2.78 5.27 8.73
C LEU A 33 -1.52 4.97 9.53
N ILE A 34 -0.92 3.82 9.25
CA ILE A 34 0.35 3.41 9.85
C ILE A 34 1.43 3.70 8.83
N HIS A 35 2.31 4.64 9.13
CA HIS A 35 3.37 5.04 8.21
C HIS A 35 4.70 4.43 8.65
N ARG A 36 5.35 3.72 7.74
CA ARG A 36 6.67 3.13 7.94
C ARG A 36 7.61 3.60 6.83
N ILE A 37 8.88 3.77 7.16
CA ILE A 37 9.81 4.48 6.29
C ILE A 37 10.55 3.57 5.31
N ASN A 38 10.55 2.26 5.52
CA ASN A 38 11.19 1.32 4.61
C ASN A 38 10.61 -0.08 4.82
N GLY A 39 11.09 -1.03 4.02
CA GLY A 39 10.61 -2.40 4.09
C GLY A 39 10.87 -3.09 5.42
N ASN A 40 12.04 -2.86 6.01
CA ASN A 40 12.36 -3.46 7.31
C ASN A 40 11.44 -2.95 8.41
N ASP A 41 11.21 -1.65 8.43
CA ASP A 41 10.30 -1.02 9.39
C ASP A 41 8.88 -1.54 9.23
N ALA A 42 8.43 -1.70 7.98
CA ALA A 42 7.12 -2.24 7.68
C ALA A 42 6.99 -3.70 8.12
N MET A 43 8.01 -4.52 7.88
CA MET A 43 7.99 -5.91 8.30
C MET A 43 7.95 -6.03 9.82
N GLU A 44 8.64 -5.14 10.52
CA GLU A 44 8.59 -5.11 11.98
C GLU A 44 7.16 -4.89 12.45
N TYR A 45 6.43 -3.98 11.82
CA TYR A 45 5.02 -3.77 12.14
C TYR A 45 4.18 -5.00 11.83
N LEU A 46 4.35 -5.58 10.64
CA LEU A 46 3.54 -6.70 10.18
C LEU A 46 3.72 -7.95 11.02
N LYS A 47 4.92 -8.16 11.54
CA LYS A 47 5.23 -9.33 12.36
C LYS A 47 5.08 -9.07 13.85
N GLY A 48 4.80 -7.84 14.25
CA GLY A 48 4.64 -7.49 15.65
C GLY A 48 3.41 -8.13 16.24
N GLN A 49 3.56 -8.70 17.44
CA GLN A 49 2.44 -9.27 18.15
C GLN A 49 1.53 -8.17 18.66
N GLY A 50 0.23 -8.39 18.54
CA GLY A 50 -0.74 -7.40 18.99
C GLY A 50 -1.03 -6.29 17.98
N ASN A 51 -0.28 -6.22 16.90
CA ASN A 51 -0.57 -5.24 15.86
C ASN A 51 -1.66 -5.76 14.93
N ASP A 52 -2.59 -4.88 14.56
CA ASP A 52 -3.62 -5.25 13.61
C ASP A 52 -3.03 -5.38 12.21
N LYS A 53 -3.42 -6.43 11.51
CA LYS A 53 -3.04 -6.56 10.10
C LYS A 53 -3.74 -5.46 9.30
N PRO A 54 -3.05 -4.81 8.36
CA PRO A 54 -3.68 -3.78 7.58
C PRO A 54 -4.67 -4.35 6.57
N CYS A 55 -5.62 -3.53 6.17
CA CYS A 55 -6.56 -3.90 5.11
C CYS A 55 -5.94 -3.72 3.73
N VAL A 56 -4.92 -2.89 3.63
CA VAL A 56 -4.19 -2.65 2.38
C VAL A 56 -2.79 -2.12 2.71
N ILE A 57 -1.85 -2.42 1.83
CA ILE A 57 -0.49 -1.87 1.90
C ILE A 57 -0.29 -0.96 0.70
N LEU A 58 0.04 0.30 0.95
CA LEU A 58 0.44 1.25 -0.07
C LEU A 58 1.96 1.29 -0.06
N LEU A 59 2.59 0.84 -1.13
CA LEU A 59 4.01 0.57 -1.15
C LEU A 59 4.74 1.41 -2.19
N ASP A 60 5.67 2.24 -1.74
CA ASP A 60 6.61 2.92 -2.63
C ASP A 60 7.75 1.97 -2.94
N LEU A 61 8.06 1.80 -4.22
CA LEU A 61 9.12 0.89 -4.65
C LEU A 61 10.50 1.53 -4.69
N ASN A 62 10.57 2.86 -4.62
CA ASN A 62 11.84 3.58 -4.71
C ASN A 62 12.37 3.91 -3.32
N MET A 63 12.74 2.88 -2.57
CA MET A 63 13.26 3.06 -1.22
C MET A 63 14.70 2.57 -1.12
N PRO A 64 15.56 3.25 -0.34
CA PRO A 64 16.98 2.95 -0.32
C PRO A 64 17.34 1.62 0.36
N ASN A 65 16.75 1.25 1.45
CA ASN A 65 17.13 0.03 2.18
C ASN A 65 16.43 -1.18 1.58
N MET A 66 15.79 -2.04 2.36
CA MET A 66 15.03 -3.13 1.77
C MET A 66 14.11 -2.52 0.71
N ASN A 67 14.42 -2.69 -0.57
CA ASN A 67 13.64 -2.06 -1.63
C ASN A 67 12.26 -2.68 -1.72
N GLY A 68 11.37 -1.97 -2.42
CA GLY A 68 9.98 -2.37 -2.47
C GLY A 68 9.75 -3.76 -3.06
N ILE A 69 10.57 -4.17 -4.03
CA ILE A 69 10.42 -5.49 -4.62
C ILE A 69 10.81 -6.58 -3.64
N GLU A 70 11.88 -6.40 -2.89
CA GLU A 70 12.26 -7.36 -1.86
C GLU A 70 11.21 -7.48 -0.77
N PHE A 71 10.67 -6.35 -0.33
CA PHE A 71 9.59 -6.33 0.63
C PHE A 71 8.38 -7.10 0.09
N LEU A 72 8.02 -6.84 -1.16
CA LEU A 72 6.87 -7.49 -1.79
C LEU A 72 7.06 -8.99 -1.88
N LYS A 73 8.27 -9.44 -2.21
CA LYS A 73 8.59 -10.87 -2.25
C LYS A 73 8.39 -11.53 -0.89
N VAL A 74 8.84 -10.88 0.17
CA VAL A 74 8.70 -11.41 1.53
C VAL A 74 7.22 -11.49 1.92
N VAL A 75 6.46 -10.45 1.63
CA VAL A 75 5.02 -10.41 1.93
C VAL A 75 4.28 -11.52 1.18
N LYS A 76 4.59 -11.69 -0.10
CA LYS A 76 3.89 -12.68 -0.92
C LYS A 76 4.31 -14.12 -0.62
N ALA A 77 5.45 -14.31 0.03
CA ALA A 77 5.90 -15.63 0.45
C ALA A 77 5.31 -16.05 1.81
N ASP A 78 4.74 -15.13 2.55
CA ASP A 78 4.21 -15.38 3.89
C ASP A 78 2.70 -15.69 3.79
N ASP A 79 2.30 -16.86 4.27
CA ASP A 79 0.90 -17.29 4.17
C ASP A 79 -0.08 -16.36 4.87
N ALA A 80 0.34 -15.72 5.94
CA ALA A 80 -0.52 -14.78 6.65
C ALA A 80 -0.59 -13.41 5.96
N LEU A 81 0.50 -12.99 5.34
CA LEU A 81 0.60 -11.64 4.76
C LEU A 81 0.21 -11.58 3.29
N LYS A 82 0.35 -12.67 2.55
CA LYS A 82 0.11 -12.66 1.10
C LYS A 82 -1.31 -12.29 0.72
N LYS A 83 -2.25 -12.41 1.64
CA LYS A 83 -3.65 -12.08 1.39
C LYS A 83 -3.93 -10.59 1.45
N ILE A 84 -3.03 -9.81 2.02
CA ILE A 84 -3.23 -8.37 2.13
C ILE A 84 -3.02 -7.74 0.76
N PRO A 85 -4.01 -6.99 0.23
CA PRO A 85 -3.80 -6.35 -1.07
C PRO A 85 -2.71 -5.29 -0.99
N VAL A 86 -1.88 -5.24 -2.01
CA VAL A 86 -0.79 -4.26 -2.11
C VAL A 86 -1.05 -3.38 -3.32
N VAL A 87 -1.01 -2.07 -3.12
CA VAL A 87 -1.06 -1.09 -4.20
C VAL A 87 0.30 -0.43 -4.29
N VAL A 88 0.88 -0.48 -5.47
CA VAL A 88 2.22 0.04 -5.70
C VAL A 88 2.16 1.50 -6.10
N LEU A 89 2.90 2.34 -5.39
CA LEU A 89 3.01 3.76 -5.67
C LEU A 89 4.25 3.98 -6.53
N THR A 90 4.08 4.08 -7.84
CA THR A 90 5.21 4.26 -8.75
C THR A 90 4.74 4.79 -10.10
N ALA A 91 5.62 5.51 -10.76
CA ALA A 91 5.41 5.92 -12.14
C ALA A 91 6.28 5.13 -13.12
N SER A 92 7.09 4.20 -12.63
CA SER A 92 8.09 3.52 -13.45
C SER A 92 7.51 2.26 -14.10
N LYS A 93 7.52 2.24 -15.43
CA LYS A 93 7.16 1.04 -16.17
C LYS A 93 8.15 -0.09 -15.94
N GLU A 94 9.44 0.25 -15.82
CA GLU A 94 10.47 -0.76 -15.58
C GLU A 94 10.25 -1.52 -14.29
N VAL A 95 9.82 -0.82 -13.25
CA VAL A 95 9.53 -1.46 -11.97
C VAL A 95 8.30 -2.36 -12.08
N ASN A 96 7.28 -1.90 -12.78
CA ASN A 96 6.09 -2.71 -13.01
C ASN A 96 6.41 -3.98 -13.78
N ASP A 97 7.27 -3.88 -14.79
CA ASP A 97 7.72 -5.03 -15.56
C ASP A 97 8.48 -6.03 -14.67
N LYS A 98 9.29 -5.52 -13.73
CA LYS A 98 10.00 -6.37 -12.78
C LYS A 98 9.03 -7.14 -11.88
N ILE A 99 8.01 -6.47 -11.38
CA ILE A 99 7.00 -7.12 -10.54
C ILE A 99 6.34 -8.24 -11.33
N ASN A 100 5.98 -7.97 -12.57
CA ASN A 100 5.35 -8.98 -13.43
C ASN A 100 6.30 -10.15 -13.72
N SER A 101 7.58 -9.87 -13.93
CA SER A 101 8.55 -10.93 -14.23
C SER A 101 8.78 -11.87 -13.05
N PHE A 102 8.58 -11.40 -11.82
CA PHE A 102 8.66 -12.25 -10.64
C PHE A 102 7.31 -12.84 -10.24
N ALA A 103 6.29 -12.64 -11.06
CA ALA A 103 4.93 -13.14 -10.80
C ALA A 103 4.39 -12.69 -9.44
N LEU A 104 4.74 -11.48 -9.02
CA LEU A 104 4.25 -10.93 -7.77
C LEU A 104 2.91 -10.23 -8.00
N SER A 105 1.88 -10.74 -7.35
CA SER A 105 0.53 -10.17 -7.51
C SER A 105 0.37 -8.89 -6.71
N VAL A 106 -0.07 -7.83 -7.38
CA VAL A 106 -0.44 -6.59 -6.70
C VAL A 106 -1.87 -6.22 -7.10
N ALA A 107 -2.56 -5.54 -6.19
CA ALA A 107 -3.94 -5.15 -6.44
C ALA A 107 -4.04 -3.98 -7.42
N GLY A 108 -3.00 -3.17 -7.52
CA GLY A 108 -3.00 -2.07 -8.45
C GLY A 108 -1.73 -1.25 -8.40
N TYR A 109 -1.62 -0.36 -9.35
CA TYR A 109 -0.51 0.58 -9.45
C TYR A 109 -1.06 1.99 -9.42
N MET A 110 -0.39 2.89 -8.72
CA MET A 110 -0.83 4.26 -8.59
C MET A 110 0.35 5.19 -8.88
N PRO A 111 0.27 6.02 -9.92
CA PRO A 111 1.37 6.91 -10.24
C PRO A 111 1.55 7.97 -9.16
N LYS A 112 2.80 8.20 -8.80
CA LYS A 112 3.14 9.25 -7.83
C LYS A 112 3.22 10.62 -8.49
N GLN A 113 3.35 10.65 -9.80
CA GLN A 113 3.48 11.89 -10.57
C GLN A 113 2.13 12.38 -11.06
N GLY A 114 2.06 13.67 -11.34
CA GLY A 114 0.86 14.30 -11.77
C GLY A 114 0.36 15.28 -10.73
N ASP A 115 -0.78 15.92 -10.99
CA ASP A 115 -1.30 16.87 -10.04
C ASP A 115 -2.04 16.16 -8.89
N TYR A 116 -2.19 16.86 -7.81
CA TYR A 116 -2.83 16.35 -6.60
C TYR A 116 -4.27 15.90 -6.87
N LYS A 117 -4.96 16.63 -7.70
CA LYS A 117 -6.36 16.31 -8.03
C LYS A 117 -6.49 14.94 -8.66
N ARG A 118 -5.59 14.62 -9.58
CA ARG A 118 -5.54 13.32 -10.24
C ARG A 118 -5.21 12.21 -9.25
N PHE A 119 -4.29 12.51 -8.35
CA PHE A 119 -3.90 11.56 -7.31
C PHE A 119 -5.09 11.22 -6.42
N VAL A 120 -5.84 12.24 -5.99
CA VAL A 120 -7.05 12.04 -5.18
C VAL A 120 -8.09 11.21 -5.93
N GLU A 121 -8.29 11.47 -7.21
CA GLU A 121 -9.23 10.71 -8.03
C GLU A 121 -8.84 9.24 -8.08
N THR A 122 -7.56 8.96 -8.24
CA THR A 122 -7.05 7.60 -8.31
C THR A 122 -7.27 6.87 -6.98
N ILE A 123 -6.95 7.52 -5.88
CA ILE A 123 -7.17 6.94 -4.55
C ILE A 123 -8.66 6.67 -4.32
N LYS A 124 -9.51 7.58 -4.74
CA LYS A 124 -10.95 7.44 -4.60
C LYS A 124 -11.46 6.21 -5.35
N MET A 125 -10.97 5.98 -6.56
CA MET A 125 -11.34 4.80 -7.32
C MET A 125 -10.89 3.53 -6.66
N ILE A 126 -9.69 3.53 -6.10
CA ILE A 126 -9.16 2.38 -5.39
C ILE A 126 -9.98 2.09 -4.14
N ASP A 127 -10.32 3.12 -3.38
CA ASP A 127 -11.15 2.96 -2.19
C ASP A 127 -12.51 2.36 -2.55
N LEU A 128 -13.12 2.84 -3.63
CA LEU A 128 -14.39 2.31 -4.11
C LEU A 128 -14.26 0.84 -4.50
N TYR A 129 -13.17 0.48 -5.18
CA TYR A 129 -12.91 -0.89 -5.57
C TYR A 129 -12.90 -1.83 -4.36
N TRP A 130 -12.17 -1.45 -3.30
CA TRP A 130 -12.11 -2.28 -2.11
C TRP A 130 -13.44 -2.34 -1.38
N THR A 131 -14.17 -1.24 -1.36
CA THR A 131 -15.50 -1.23 -0.75
C THR A 131 -16.42 -2.23 -1.44
N LEU A 132 -16.32 -2.33 -2.77
CA LEU A 132 -17.14 -3.24 -3.55
C LEU A 132 -16.61 -4.67 -3.56
N SER A 133 -15.32 -4.84 -3.35
CA SER A 133 -14.65 -6.14 -3.46
C SER A 133 -14.37 -6.80 -2.11
N GLU A 134 -14.92 -6.26 -1.05
CA GLU A 134 -14.70 -6.79 0.28
C GLU A 134 -15.12 -8.25 0.36
N LEU A 135 -14.22 -9.07 0.91
CA LEU A 135 -14.48 -10.51 1.01
C LEU A 135 -15.51 -10.78 2.11
N PRO A 136 -16.26 -11.88 2.01
CA PRO A 136 -17.26 -12.21 3.02
C PRO A 136 -16.69 -12.30 4.44
N ASP A 137 -15.47 -12.78 4.58
CA ASP A 137 -14.78 -12.85 5.86
C ASP A 137 -13.86 -11.67 6.06
N GLY A 138 -14.06 -10.65 5.30
CA GLY A 138 -13.08 -9.63 4.98
C GLY A 138 -12.86 -8.59 6.01
N GLU A 139 -13.09 -8.78 7.12
CA GLU A 139 -12.67 -7.82 8.07
C GLU A 139 -11.25 -7.85 8.40
#